data_e5c2b0a8272ae8ada77f176f2d16c338
#
_entry.id   e5c2b0a8272ae8ada77f176f2d16c338
#
_cell.length_a   1.000
_cell.length_b   1.000
_cell.length_c   1.000
_cell.angle_alpha   90.00
_cell.angle_beta   90.00
_cell.angle_gamma   90.00
#
_symmetry.space_group_name_H-M   'P 1'
#
loop_
_entity.id
_entity.type
_entity.pdbx_description
1 polymer ?
#
loop_
_entity_poly.entity_id
_entity_poly.type
_entity_poly.pdbx_seq_one_letter_code
_entity_poly.pdbx_strand_id
1 'polypeptide(L)'
;LDINKAKMGVAVVDMKNCVAYWGIQCDACYRSCPLIDKALYLEYRRNERTQKHAFLLPVVDSDICTGCGVCERACITEKAAITVLNREVVLGKVGDNYVKGWIKEDERRVDDANSKIKLDIKKATDYLNGGEL
;
A
#
# COMPACT_ATOMS: atom_id res chain seq x y z
N LEU A 1 18.10 -21.09 -3.71
CA LEU A 1 17.21 -19.91 -3.72
C LEU A 1 15.77 -20.38 -3.55
N ASP A 2 15.13 -20.05 -2.44
CA ASP A 2 13.76 -20.42 -2.17
C ASP A 2 12.84 -19.22 -2.50
N ILE A 3 12.08 -19.33 -3.57
CA ILE A 3 11.17 -18.28 -4.03
C ILE A 3 10.10 -17.97 -2.97
N ASN A 4 9.70 -18.94 -2.17
CA ASN A 4 8.72 -18.77 -1.11
C ASN A 4 9.21 -17.90 0.06
N LYS A 5 10.49 -17.69 0.16
CA LYS A 5 11.13 -16.81 1.16
C LYS A 5 11.42 -15.41 0.63
N ALA A 6 11.17 -15.15 -0.64
CA ALA A 6 11.34 -13.82 -1.22
C ALA A 6 10.40 -12.82 -0.54
N LYS A 7 10.87 -11.60 -0.35
CA LYS A 7 10.13 -10.50 0.29
C LYS A 7 10.17 -9.26 -0.60
N MET A 8 9.42 -9.30 -1.70
CA MET A 8 9.33 -8.21 -2.68
C MET A 8 8.34 -7.13 -2.26
N GLY A 9 7.32 -7.48 -1.53
CA GLY A 9 6.29 -6.58 -1.07
C GLY A 9 5.25 -7.30 -0.22
N VAL A 10 4.16 -6.62 0.08
CA VAL A 10 3.02 -7.18 0.81
C VAL A 10 1.73 -6.79 0.09
N ALA A 11 0.85 -7.75 -0.13
CA ALA A 11 -0.48 -7.48 -0.66
C ALA A 11 -1.34 -6.81 0.42
N VAL A 12 -2.06 -5.78 0.02
CA VAL A 12 -2.98 -5.03 0.88
C VAL A 12 -4.36 -5.01 0.23
N VAL A 13 -5.39 -5.27 1.02
CA VAL A 13 -6.78 -5.29 0.54
C VAL A 13 -7.44 -3.94 0.83
N ASP A 14 -8.01 -3.32 -0.20
CA ASP A 14 -8.87 -2.15 -0.06
C ASP A 14 -10.30 -2.62 0.29
N MET A 15 -10.67 -2.44 1.55
CA MET A 15 -11.96 -2.87 2.08
C MET A 15 -13.15 -2.18 1.41
N LYS A 16 -12.99 -0.99 0.86
CA LYS A 16 -14.07 -0.24 0.21
C LYS A 16 -14.40 -0.80 -1.18
N ASN A 17 -13.40 -1.24 -1.91
CA ASN A 17 -13.54 -1.70 -3.29
C ASN A 17 -13.61 -3.22 -3.43
N CYS A 18 -13.23 -3.97 -2.40
CA CYS A 18 -13.32 -5.42 -2.41
C CYS A 18 -14.77 -5.89 -2.27
N VAL A 19 -15.27 -6.63 -3.26
CA VAL A 19 -16.66 -7.13 -3.29
C VAL A 19 -16.96 -8.12 -2.17
N ALA A 20 -15.96 -8.80 -1.64
CA ALA A 20 -16.11 -9.69 -0.48
C ALA A 20 -16.58 -8.92 0.77
N TYR A 21 -16.11 -7.70 0.94
CA TYR A 21 -16.56 -6.80 2.01
C TYR A 21 -17.96 -6.22 1.80
N TRP A 22 -18.48 -6.30 0.58
CA TRP A 22 -19.87 -5.93 0.28
C TRP A 22 -20.87 -7.07 0.54
N GLY A 23 -20.37 -8.27 0.84
CA GLY A 23 -21.19 -9.45 1.09
C GLY A 23 -21.31 -10.37 -0.11
N ILE A 24 -20.63 -10.10 -1.21
CA ILE A 24 -20.56 -10.98 -2.38
C ILE A 24 -19.43 -11.98 -2.14
N GLN A 25 -19.73 -13.25 -2.27
CA GLN A 25 -18.71 -14.30 -2.15
C GLN A 25 -17.70 -14.20 -3.30
N CYS A 26 -16.47 -13.89 -2.97
CA CYS A 26 -15.37 -13.79 -3.92
C CYS A 26 -14.08 -14.33 -3.30
N ASP A 27 -13.47 -15.29 -3.99
CA ASP A 27 -12.23 -15.95 -3.56
C ASP A 27 -11.14 -15.95 -4.64
N ALA A 28 -11.25 -15.06 -5.63
CA ALA A 28 -10.34 -15.01 -6.77
C ALA A 28 -8.87 -14.81 -6.35
N CYS A 29 -8.59 -13.86 -5.47
CA CYS A 29 -7.24 -13.62 -4.96
C CYS A 29 -6.71 -14.78 -4.11
N TYR A 30 -7.58 -15.40 -3.31
CA TYR A 30 -7.24 -16.56 -2.49
C TYR A 30 -6.82 -17.76 -3.34
N ARG A 31 -7.60 -18.10 -4.36
CA ARG A 31 -7.31 -19.24 -5.27
C ARG A 31 -6.06 -19.02 -6.12
N SER A 32 -5.73 -17.79 -6.40
CA SER A 32 -4.58 -17.45 -7.24
C SER A 32 -3.26 -17.39 -6.47
N CYS A 33 -3.31 -17.36 -5.15
CA CYS A 33 -2.11 -17.23 -4.32
C CYS A 33 -1.26 -18.51 -4.39
N PRO A 34 0.05 -18.40 -4.72
CA PRO A 34 0.97 -19.54 -4.70
C PRO A 34 1.15 -20.14 -3.30
N LEU A 35 0.94 -19.33 -2.27
CA LEU A 35 1.01 -19.73 -0.86
C LEU A 35 -0.39 -19.72 -0.22
N ILE A 36 -1.32 -20.36 -0.91
CA ILE A 36 -2.71 -20.49 -0.46
C ILE A 36 -2.78 -21.05 0.97
N ASP A 37 -3.71 -20.55 1.77
CA ASP A 37 -3.89 -20.86 3.19
C ASP A 37 -2.75 -20.45 4.13
N LYS A 38 -1.62 -20.03 3.60
CA LYS A 38 -0.48 -19.53 4.38
C LYS A 38 -0.37 -18.02 4.31
N ALA A 39 -0.08 -17.47 3.13
CA ALA A 39 0.08 -16.03 2.93
C ALA A 39 -1.26 -15.31 2.75
N LEU A 40 -2.22 -15.96 2.13
CA LEU A 40 -3.57 -15.43 1.91
C LEU A 40 -4.59 -16.50 2.32
N TYR A 41 -5.45 -16.16 3.25
CA TYR A 41 -6.52 -17.03 3.73
C TYR A 41 -7.83 -16.27 3.85
N LEU A 42 -8.94 -17.00 3.94
CA LEU A 42 -10.27 -16.44 4.11
C LEU A 42 -10.69 -16.50 5.56
N GLU A 43 -11.00 -15.35 6.13
CA GLU A 43 -11.53 -15.22 7.48
C GLU A 43 -13.06 -15.23 7.44
N TYR A 44 -13.64 -16.02 8.29
CA TYR A 44 -15.07 -16.10 8.47
C TYR A 44 -15.56 -15.01 9.42
N ARG A 45 -16.40 -14.10 8.93
CA ARG A 45 -17.00 -13.06 9.76
C ARG A 45 -18.50 -13.08 9.65
N ARG A 46 -19.19 -13.13 10.79
CA ARG A 46 -20.65 -13.09 10.83
C ARG A 46 -21.16 -11.74 10.33
N ASN A 47 -22.20 -11.79 9.48
CA ASN A 47 -22.90 -10.58 9.07
C ASN A 47 -23.92 -10.18 10.15
N GLU A 48 -23.58 -9.15 10.93
CA GLU A 48 -24.41 -8.68 12.02
C GLU A 48 -25.71 -8.00 11.54
N ARG A 49 -25.68 -7.40 10.34
CA ARG A 49 -26.83 -6.68 9.78
C ARG A 49 -27.96 -7.62 9.35
N THR A 50 -27.65 -8.67 8.62
CA THR A 50 -28.66 -9.60 8.08
C THR A 50 -28.80 -10.87 8.89
N GLN A 51 -27.77 -11.26 9.63
CA GLN A 51 -27.63 -12.50 10.40
C GLN A 51 -27.82 -13.80 9.60
N LYS A 52 -27.97 -13.72 8.28
CA LYS A 52 -28.25 -14.85 7.38
C LYS A 52 -27.02 -15.41 6.67
N HIS A 53 -26.07 -14.55 6.33
CA HIS A 53 -24.88 -14.95 5.57
C HIS A 53 -23.64 -14.49 6.31
N ALA A 54 -22.57 -15.26 6.20
CA ALA A 54 -21.27 -14.86 6.69
C ALA A 54 -20.44 -14.24 5.56
N PHE A 55 -19.59 -13.28 5.94
CA PHE A 55 -18.54 -12.80 5.06
C PHE A 55 -17.37 -13.78 5.06
N LEU A 56 -16.83 -14.05 3.90
CA LEU A 56 -15.53 -14.68 3.71
C LEU A 56 -14.57 -13.61 3.23
N LEU A 57 -13.78 -13.06 4.15
CA LEU A 57 -12.92 -11.93 3.90
C LEU A 57 -11.49 -12.38 3.64
N PRO A 58 -10.84 -11.90 2.56
CA PRO A 58 -9.43 -12.19 2.32
C PRO A 58 -8.55 -11.49 3.34
N VAL A 59 -7.69 -12.26 3.99
CA VAL A 59 -6.70 -11.76 4.95
C VAL A 59 -5.30 -12.16 4.48
N VAL A 60 -4.40 -11.21 4.48
CA VAL A 60 -3.01 -11.40 4.06
C VAL A 60 -2.11 -11.45 5.29
N ASP A 61 -1.31 -12.50 5.39
CA ASP A 61 -0.23 -12.59 6.37
C ASP A 61 1.01 -11.89 5.80
N SER A 62 1.35 -10.75 6.38
CA SER A 62 2.48 -9.94 5.94
C SER A 62 3.83 -10.61 6.10
N ASP A 63 3.96 -11.56 7.02
CA ASP A 63 5.21 -12.27 7.27
C ASP A 63 5.48 -13.36 6.23
N ILE A 64 4.44 -13.95 5.69
CA ILE A 64 4.51 -15.05 4.72
C ILE A 64 4.38 -14.55 3.29
N CYS A 65 3.61 -13.50 3.05
CA CYS A 65 3.41 -12.92 1.72
C CYS A 65 4.73 -12.53 1.06
N THR A 66 4.93 -12.99 -0.18
CA THR A 66 6.12 -12.70 -0.98
C THR A 66 6.00 -11.42 -1.82
N GLY A 67 4.78 -10.93 -2.03
CA GLY A 67 4.52 -9.76 -2.87
C GLY A 67 4.60 -10.04 -4.36
N CYS A 68 4.29 -11.26 -4.80
CA CYS A 68 4.39 -11.67 -6.20
C CYS A 68 3.39 -10.98 -7.15
N GLY A 69 2.29 -10.39 -6.64
CA GLY A 69 1.30 -9.67 -7.43
C GLY A 69 0.28 -10.52 -8.18
N VAL A 70 0.30 -11.84 -8.03
CA VAL A 70 -0.66 -12.74 -8.71
C VAL A 70 -2.10 -12.48 -8.25
N CYS A 71 -2.31 -12.21 -6.96
CA CYS A 71 -3.61 -11.86 -6.39
C CYS A 71 -4.16 -10.54 -6.95
N GLU A 72 -3.32 -9.54 -7.14
CA GLU A 72 -3.68 -8.27 -7.75
C GLU A 72 -4.18 -8.46 -9.18
N ARG A 73 -3.47 -9.25 -9.96
CA ARG A 73 -3.87 -9.57 -11.34
C ARG A 73 -5.16 -10.41 -11.42
N ALA A 74 -5.40 -11.25 -10.45
CA ALA A 74 -6.58 -12.12 -10.40
C ALA A 74 -7.85 -11.43 -9.89
N CYS A 75 -7.74 -10.24 -9.32
CA CYS A 75 -8.88 -9.50 -8.80
C CYS A 75 -9.90 -9.21 -9.90
N ILE A 76 -11.17 -9.50 -9.62
CA ILE A 76 -12.27 -9.37 -10.59
C ILE A 76 -12.77 -7.93 -10.76
N THR A 77 -12.39 -7.02 -9.85
CA THR A 77 -12.78 -5.62 -9.94
C THR A 77 -12.01 -4.92 -11.05
N GLU A 78 -12.63 -3.93 -11.69
CA GLU A 78 -12.01 -3.16 -12.76
C GLU A 78 -10.68 -2.53 -12.33
N LYS A 79 -10.68 -1.92 -11.15
CA LYS A 79 -9.45 -1.55 -10.44
C LYS A 79 -9.22 -2.54 -9.32
N ALA A 80 -8.07 -3.22 -9.32
CA ALA A 80 -7.78 -4.23 -8.33
C ALA A 80 -7.98 -3.71 -6.90
N ALA A 81 -8.80 -4.41 -6.13
CA ALA A 81 -9.03 -4.10 -4.72
C ALA A 81 -7.92 -4.63 -3.81
N ILE A 82 -7.14 -5.59 -4.30
CA ILE A 82 -5.93 -6.07 -3.63
C ILE A 82 -4.73 -5.63 -4.44
N THR A 83 -3.78 -4.94 -3.81
CA THR A 83 -2.59 -4.37 -4.46
C THR A 83 -1.35 -4.72 -3.66
N VAL A 84 -0.23 -4.87 -4.36
CA VAL A 84 1.07 -5.10 -3.72
C VAL A 84 1.77 -3.78 -3.50
N LEU A 85 2.11 -3.50 -2.26
CA LEU A 85 2.83 -2.32 -1.84
C LEU A 85 4.20 -2.68 -1.28
N ASN A 86 5.07 -1.68 -1.19
CA ASN A 86 6.36 -1.85 -0.55
C ASN A 86 6.19 -2.33 0.89
N ARG A 87 6.93 -3.36 1.27
CA ARG A 87 6.88 -3.98 2.59
C ARG A 87 7.17 -2.99 3.71
N GLU A 88 8.13 -2.11 3.52
CA GLU A 88 8.50 -1.11 4.52
C GLU A 88 7.36 -0.13 4.80
N VAL A 89 6.66 0.30 3.75
CA VAL A 89 5.51 1.20 3.87
C VAL A 89 4.36 0.52 4.62
N VAL A 90 4.03 -0.72 4.27
CA VAL A 90 2.93 -1.48 4.88
C VAL A 90 3.20 -1.78 6.35
N LEU A 91 4.43 -2.12 6.70
CA LEU A 91 4.84 -2.43 8.08
C LEU A 91 5.19 -1.19 8.91
N GLY A 92 5.04 0.01 8.34
CA GLY A 92 5.32 1.27 9.03
C GLY A 92 6.79 1.63 9.17
N LYS A 93 7.68 0.91 8.52
CA LYS A 93 9.09 1.29 8.38
C LYS A 93 9.22 2.19 7.17
N VAL A 94 9.39 3.45 7.41
CA VAL A 94 9.48 4.47 6.35
C VAL A 94 10.95 4.80 6.11
N GLY A 95 11.36 4.80 4.85
CA GLY A 95 12.69 5.29 4.46
C GLY A 95 12.81 6.80 4.68
N ASP A 96 14.04 7.32 4.70
CA ASP A 96 14.36 8.72 4.96
C ASP A 96 13.70 9.71 3.98
N ASN A 97 13.32 9.23 2.81
CA ASN A 97 12.68 10.04 1.76
C ASN A 97 11.15 10.03 1.80
N TYR A 98 10.54 9.25 2.67
CA TYR A 98 9.09 9.19 2.79
C TYR A 98 8.59 10.19 3.82
N VAL A 99 7.69 11.08 3.42
CA VAL A 99 7.11 12.11 4.28
C VAL A 99 5.67 11.74 4.60
N LYS A 100 5.37 11.52 5.88
CA LYS A 100 4.00 11.37 6.38
C LYS A 100 3.50 12.75 6.82
N GLY A 101 2.70 13.40 6.01
CA GLY A 101 2.27 14.77 6.23
C GLY A 101 1.50 15.06 7.53
N TRP A 102 1.22 14.07 8.36
CA TRP A 102 0.57 14.24 9.67
C TRP A 102 1.51 14.10 10.87
N ILE A 103 2.80 13.84 10.65
CA ILE A 103 3.81 13.79 11.72
C ILE A 103 4.56 15.12 11.74
N LYS A 104 4.63 15.79 12.91
CA LYS A 104 5.27 17.10 13.06
C LYS A 104 6.75 17.14 12.62
N GLU A 105 7.45 16.02 12.75
CA GLU A 105 8.83 15.90 12.28
C GLU A 105 8.92 15.93 10.74
N ASP A 106 7.98 15.29 10.07
CA ASP A 106 7.91 15.30 8.62
C ASP A 106 7.44 16.65 8.07
N GLU A 107 6.55 17.35 8.78
CA GLU A 107 6.18 18.74 8.45
C GLU A 107 7.40 19.66 8.49
N ARG A 108 8.24 19.54 9.52
CA ARG A 108 9.48 20.33 9.62
C ARG A 108 10.44 20.02 8.47
N ARG A 109 10.58 18.75 8.10
CA ARG A 109 11.41 18.34 6.94
C ARG A 109 10.93 18.96 5.63
N VAL A 110 9.60 19.04 5.43
CA VAL A 110 8.99 19.69 4.25
C VAL A 110 9.24 21.19 4.29
N ASP A 111 9.08 21.83 5.44
CA ASP A 111 9.30 23.26 5.60
C ASP A 111 10.77 23.64 5.39
N ASP A 112 11.70 22.83 5.90
CA ASP A 112 13.14 23.03 5.69
C ASP A 112 13.52 22.85 4.21
N ALA A 113 12.96 21.86 3.52
CA ALA A 113 13.17 21.64 2.09
C ALA A 113 12.62 22.83 1.26
N ASN A 114 11.40 23.29 1.58
CA ASN A 114 10.80 24.45 0.93
C ASN A 114 11.59 25.74 1.17
N SER A 115 12.17 25.91 2.36
CA SER A 115 13.01 27.05 2.70
C SER A 115 14.30 27.06 1.87
N LYS A 116 14.95 25.91 1.71
CA LYS A 116 16.13 25.75 0.86
C LYS A 116 15.83 26.07 -0.61
N ILE A 117 14.72 25.56 -1.15
CA ILE A 117 14.28 25.83 -2.53
C ILE A 117 14.06 27.32 -2.75
N LYS A 118 13.39 28.02 -1.80
CA LYS A 118 13.19 29.47 -1.89
C LYS A 118 14.50 30.26 -1.87
N LEU A 119 15.47 29.83 -1.07
CA LEU A 119 16.81 30.44 -1.02
C LEU A 119 17.56 30.24 -2.34
N ASP A 120 17.47 29.07 -2.94
CA ASP A 120 18.13 28.77 -4.20
C ASP A 120 17.49 29.54 -5.37
N ILE A 121 16.16 29.67 -5.39
CA ILE A 121 15.44 30.49 -6.37
C ILE A 121 15.84 31.96 -6.22
N LYS A 122 15.93 32.46 -5.00
CA LYS A 122 16.35 33.85 -4.74
C LYS A 122 17.78 34.11 -5.23
N LYS A 123 18.69 33.20 -4.96
CA LYS A 123 20.07 33.30 -5.47
C LYS A 123 20.11 33.27 -7.01
N ALA A 124 19.31 32.41 -7.64
CA ALA A 124 19.21 32.34 -9.09
C ALA A 124 18.65 33.63 -9.71
N THR A 125 17.64 34.25 -9.08
CA THR A 125 17.08 35.53 -9.51
C THR A 125 18.05 36.67 -9.30
N ASP A 126 18.82 36.70 -8.21
CA ASP A 126 19.85 37.69 -7.96
C ASP A 126 20.99 37.60 -9.02
N TYR A 127 21.34 36.37 -9.44
CA TYR A 127 22.30 36.16 -10.54
C TYR A 127 21.79 36.67 -11.90
N LEU A 128 20.49 36.53 -12.17
CA LEU A 128 19.88 37.01 -13.41
C LEU A 128 19.72 38.54 -13.42
N ASN A 129 19.49 39.15 -12.28
CA ASN A 129 19.30 40.60 -12.13
C ASN A 129 20.63 41.37 -11.92
N GLY A 130 21.70 40.66 -11.50
CA GLY A 130 23.03 41.23 -11.29
C GLY A 130 23.94 41.30 -12.52
N GLY A 131 23.43 40.87 -13.66
CA GLY A 131 24.13 40.91 -14.95
C GLY A 131 23.99 42.23 -15.70
N GLU A 132 24.24 43.37 -15.02
CA GLU A 132 24.57 44.62 -15.74
C GLU A 132 26.02 44.54 -16.23
N LEU A 133 26.14 44.33 -17.52
CA LEU A 133 27.36 44.63 -18.25
C LEU A 133 27.47 46.11 -18.40
#